data_8d8ef3aa5637891a4885d8e81e9deb61
#
_entry.id   8d8ef3aa5637891a4885d8e81e9deb61
#
_cell.length_a   1.000
_cell.length_b   1.000
_cell.length_c   1.000
_cell.angle_alpha   90.00
_cell.angle_beta   90.00
_cell.angle_gamma   90.00
#
_symmetry.space_group_name_H-M   'P 1'
#
loop_
_entity.id
_entity.type
_entity.pdbx_description
1 polymer ?
#
loop_
_entity_poly.entity_id
_entity_poly.type
_entity_poly.pdbx_seq_one_letter_code
_entity_poly.pdbx_strand_id
1 'polypeptide(L)'
;MSVAVCRLTLRLPENSSLKGKRMVVKSIQQRLHNRFNVSVAEVEHNDAWQLAGLEIAAAANSGAHASEVVANAVAYVASLRLDVEIIEEDTEVIA
;
A
#
# COMPACT_ATOMS: atom_id res chain seq x y z
N MET A 1 -6.52 11.31 18.88
CA MET A 1 -6.21 10.93 17.50
C MET A 1 -5.60 9.55 17.48
N SER A 2 -6.01 8.73 16.53
CA SER A 2 -5.47 7.38 16.37
C SER A 2 -4.82 7.26 14.99
N VAL A 3 -3.83 6.37 14.88
CA VAL A 3 -3.13 6.10 13.62
C VAL A 3 -3.12 4.60 13.38
N ALA A 4 -3.54 4.20 12.19
CA ALA A 4 -3.41 2.83 11.72
C ALA A 4 -2.42 2.77 10.57
N VAL A 5 -1.61 1.72 10.55
CA VAL A 5 -0.61 1.49 9.49
C VAL A 5 -0.80 0.08 8.97
N CYS A 6 -0.86 -0.05 7.66
CA CYS A 6 -0.84 -1.35 7.01
C CYS A 6 0.43 -1.49 6.19
N ARG A 7 1.14 -2.58 6.40
CA ARG A 7 2.29 -2.94 5.56
C ARG A 7 1.84 -4.00 4.57
N LEU A 8 2.05 -3.71 3.30
CA LEU A 8 1.76 -4.63 2.20
C LEU A 8 3.05 -5.07 1.55
N THR A 9 3.11 -6.34 1.18
CA THR A 9 4.11 -6.81 0.23
C THR A 9 3.38 -7.18 -1.05
N LEU A 10 3.78 -6.57 -2.15
CA LEU A 10 3.21 -6.80 -3.47
C LEU A 10 4.17 -7.61 -4.32
N ARG A 11 3.63 -8.51 -5.10
CA ARG A 11 4.37 -9.26 -6.09
C ARG A 11 3.95 -8.82 -7.48
N LEU A 12 4.95 -8.55 -8.33
CA LEU A 12 4.76 -8.12 -9.71
C LEU A 12 5.39 -9.17 -10.63
N PRO A 13 4.71 -10.29 -10.90
CA PRO A 13 5.33 -11.44 -11.56
C PRO A 13 5.80 -11.16 -12.99
N GLU A 14 5.15 -10.24 -13.68
CA GLU A 14 5.50 -9.90 -15.06
C GLU A 14 6.55 -8.80 -15.18
N ASN A 15 6.94 -8.20 -14.05
CA ASN A 15 7.88 -7.09 -14.09
C ASN A 15 9.31 -7.58 -14.23
N SER A 16 10.08 -6.93 -15.12
CA SER A 16 11.45 -7.33 -15.44
C SER A 16 12.49 -6.24 -15.18
N SER A 17 12.13 -5.15 -14.50
CA SER A 17 13.08 -4.07 -14.24
C SER A 17 12.69 -3.25 -13.02
N LEU A 18 13.68 -2.57 -12.41
CA LEU A 18 13.42 -1.62 -11.34
C LEU A 18 12.62 -0.42 -11.84
N LYS A 19 12.88 0.01 -13.06
CA LYS A 19 12.14 1.12 -13.66
C LYS A 19 10.65 0.78 -13.77
N GLY A 20 10.33 -0.41 -14.25
CA GLY A 20 8.94 -0.88 -14.35
C GLY A 20 8.27 -0.94 -13.00
N LYS A 21 8.97 -1.46 -11.98
CA LYS A 21 8.45 -1.51 -10.62
C LYS A 21 8.15 -0.11 -10.08
N ARG A 22 9.07 0.83 -10.26
CA ARG A 22 8.86 2.22 -9.79
C ARG A 22 7.64 2.86 -10.43
N MET A 23 7.41 2.60 -11.71
CA MET A 23 6.22 3.12 -12.40
C MET A 23 4.93 2.56 -11.80
N VAL A 24 4.89 1.27 -11.51
CA VAL A 24 3.73 0.62 -10.90
C VAL A 24 3.50 1.17 -9.49
N VAL A 25 4.53 1.21 -8.67
CA VAL A 25 4.43 1.71 -7.29
C VAL A 25 3.96 3.17 -7.27
N LYS A 26 4.54 4.00 -8.12
CA LYS A 26 4.16 5.41 -8.21
C LYS A 26 2.70 5.58 -8.64
N SER A 27 2.25 4.77 -9.58
CA SER A 27 0.85 4.79 -10.01
C SER A 27 -0.09 4.43 -8.86
N ILE A 28 0.25 3.39 -8.10
CA ILE A 28 -0.56 2.97 -6.94
C ILE A 28 -0.59 4.08 -5.89
N GLN A 29 0.56 4.66 -5.56
CA GLN A 29 0.65 5.75 -4.58
C GLN A 29 -0.22 6.93 -5.01
N GLN A 30 -0.13 7.35 -6.26
CA GLN A 30 -0.91 8.45 -6.78
C GLN A 30 -2.41 8.21 -6.70
N ARG A 31 -2.85 7.01 -7.08
CA ARG A 31 -4.26 6.63 -7.03
C ARG A 31 -4.79 6.58 -5.60
N LEU A 32 -3.99 6.10 -4.66
CA LEU A 32 -4.35 6.11 -3.25
C LEU A 32 -4.50 7.53 -2.72
N HIS A 33 -3.56 8.42 -3.03
CA HIS A 33 -3.64 9.81 -2.61
C HIS A 33 -4.86 10.54 -3.19
N ASN A 34 -5.28 10.15 -4.38
CA ASN A 34 -6.45 10.79 -5.01
C ASN A 34 -7.77 10.35 -4.40
N ARG A 35 -7.83 9.17 -3.78
CA ARG A 35 -9.09 8.62 -3.26
C ARG A 35 -9.19 8.60 -1.75
N PHE A 36 -8.08 8.56 -1.05
CA PHE A 36 -8.06 8.39 0.39
C PHE A 36 -7.14 9.41 1.04
N ASN A 37 -7.49 9.80 2.24
CA ASN A 37 -6.63 10.66 3.04
C ASN A 37 -5.62 9.78 3.79
N VAL A 38 -4.63 9.30 3.06
CA VAL A 38 -3.59 8.41 3.58
C VAL A 38 -2.22 8.89 3.17
N SER A 39 -1.22 8.51 3.95
CA SER A 39 0.18 8.62 3.58
C SER A 39 0.66 7.26 3.10
N VAL A 40 1.45 7.23 2.05
CA VAL A 40 1.95 5.99 1.46
C VAL A 40 3.45 6.12 1.26
N ALA A 41 4.20 5.11 1.69
CA ALA A 41 5.63 5.05 1.48
C ALA A 41 6.03 3.68 0.92
N GLU A 42 7.00 3.67 0.02
CA GLU A 42 7.64 2.43 -0.39
C GLU A 42 8.69 2.07 0.66
N VAL A 43 8.65 0.83 1.15
CA VAL A 43 9.55 0.32 2.19
C VAL A 43 10.06 -1.05 1.78
N GLU A 44 11.29 -1.38 2.15
CA GLU A 44 11.88 -2.70 1.88
C GLU A 44 11.87 -3.08 0.39
N HIS A 45 12.53 -4.17 0.06
CA HIS A 45 12.58 -4.76 -1.29
C HIS A 45 12.98 -3.79 -2.41
N ASN A 46 13.73 -2.73 -2.06
CA ASN A 46 14.06 -1.68 -3.03
C ASN A 46 14.86 -2.20 -4.23
N ASP A 47 15.67 -3.24 -4.04
CA ASP A 47 16.49 -3.83 -5.09
C ASP A 47 15.82 -4.99 -5.80
N ALA A 48 14.67 -5.44 -5.35
CA ALA A 48 13.95 -6.55 -5.96
C ALA A 48 13.08 -6.05 -7.11
N TRP A 49 13.12 -6.75 -8.24
CA TRP A 49 12.32 -6.33 -9.41
C TRP A 49 10.86 -6.72 -9.32
N GLN A 50 10.58 -7.82 -8.62
CA GLN A 50 9.24 -8.41 -8.58
C GLN A 50 8.56 -8.31 -7.23
N LEU A 51 9.17 -7.60 -6.28
CA LEU A 51 8.60 -7.37 -4.96
C LEU A 51 8.61 -5.88 -4.65
N ALA A 52 7.54 -5.41 -4.04
CA ALA A 52 7.44 -4.04 -3.54
C ALA A 52 6.79 -4.05 -2.17
N GLY A 53 7.38 -3.32 -1.23
CA GLY A 53 6.78 -3.10 0.08
C GLY A 53 6.16 -1.72 0.13
N LEU A 54 4.93 -1.63 0.63
CA LEU A 54 4.25 -0.36 0.85
C LEU A 54 3.77 -0.27 2.29
N GLU A 55 3.88 0.91 2.86
CA GLU A 55 3.18 1.23 4.11
C GLU A 55 2.14 2.28 3.84
N ILE A 56 0.91 2.03 4.30
CA ILE A 56 -0.22 2.95 4.16
C ILE A 56 -0.65 3.35 5.56
N ALA A 57 -0.64 4.64 5.85
CA ALA A 57 -0.98 5.15 7.18
C ALA A 57 -2.17 6.10 7.09
N ALA A 58 -3.08 5.99 8.05
CA ALA A 58 -4.21 6.88 8.20
C ALA A 58 -4.37 7.34 9.64
N ALA A 59 -4.68 8.60 9.82
CA ALA A 59 -5.01 9.18 11.12
C ALA A 59 -6.50 9.49 11.17
N ALA A 60 -7.14 9.22 12.31
CA ALA A 60 -8.55 9.49 12.53
C ALA A 60 -8.83 9.73 14.00
N ASN A 61 -10.08 10.05 14.34
CA ASN A 61 -10.47 10.28 15.73
C ASN A 61 -10.49 9.01 16.57
N SER A 62 -10.63 7.85 15.92
CA SER A 62 -10.64 6.57 16.63
C SER A 62 -9.82 5.54 15.87
N GLY A 63 -9.35 4.52 16.58
CA GLY A 63 -8.62 3.41 15.97
C GLY A 63 -9.49 2.64 14.99
N ALA A 64 -10.76 2.46 15.30
CA ALA A 64 -11.70 1.78 14.41
C ALA A 64 -11.85 2.51 13.06
N HIS A 65 -11.98 3.83 13.10
CA HIS A 65 -12.09 4.61 11.86
C HIS A 65 -10.79 4.62 11.08
N ALA A 66 -9.65 4.80 11.76
CA ALA A 66 -8.34 4.75 11.11
C ALA A 66 -8.13 3.39 10.40
N SER A 67 -8.46 2.29 11.08
CA SER A 67 -8.37 0.94 10.52
C SER A 67 -9.29 0.76 9.31
N GLU A 68 -10.49 1.32 9.36
CA GLU A 68 -11.44 1.25 8.25
C GLU A 68 -10.91 1.97 7.01
N VAL A 69 -10.33 3.16 7.19
CA VAL A 69 -9.73 3.90 6.06
C VAL A 69 -8.62 3.09 5.42
N VAL A 70 -7.72 2.53 6.24
CA VAL A 70 -6.63 1.70 5.74
C VAL A 70 -7.16 0.45 5.05
N ALA A 71 -8.15 -0.23 5.63
CA ALA A 71 -8.75 -1.43 5.02
C ALA A 71 -9.37 -1.13 3.66
N ASN A 72 -10.06 0.01 3.53
CA ASN A 72 -10.63 0.43 2.26
C ASN A 72 -9.55 0.75 1.23
N ALA A 73 -8.45 1.36 1.65
CA ALA A 73 -7.31 1.64 0.76
C ALA A 73 -6.68 0.34 0.26
N VAL A 74 -6.51 -0.65 1.14
CA VAL A 74 -5.96 -1.97 0.77
C VAL A 74 -6.88 -2.69 -0.21
N ALA A 75 -8.19 -2.68 0.04
CA ALA A 75 -9.17 -3.29 -0.85
C ALA A 75 -9.14 -2.64 -2.25
N TYR A 76 -8.94 -1.33 -2.28
CA TYR A 76 -8.79 -0.60 -3.54
C TYR A 76 -7.55 -1.05 -4.30
N VAL A 77 -6.40 -1.17 -3.63
CA VAL A 77 -5.16 -1.68 -4.25
C VAL A 77 -5.38 -3.07 -4.84
N ALA A 78 -6.05 -3.95 -4.10
CA ALA A 78 -6.34 -5.31 -4.55
C ALA A 78 -7.19 -5.34 -5.82
N SER A 79 -8.04 -4.33 -6.01
CA SER A 79 -8.95 -4.26 -7.17
C SER A 79 -8.35 -3.56 -8.39
N LEU A 80 -7.23 -2.84 -8.22
CA LEU A 80 -6.72 -1.91 -9.23
C LEU A 80 -6.07 -2.60 -10.42
N ARG A 81 -5.26 -3.61 -10.15
CA ARG A 81 -4.37 -4.18 -11.15
C ARG A 81 -4.39 -5.69 -11.08
N LEU A 82 -4.52 -6.30 -12.26
CA LEU A 82 -4.51 -7.76 -12.37
C LEU A 82 -3.09 -8.32 -12.39
N ASP A 83 -2.08 -7.47 -12.66
CA ASP A 83 -0.67 -7.86 -12.71
C ASP A 83 0.07 -7.67 -11.38
N VAL A 84 -0.65 -7.35 -10.32
CA VAL A 84 -0.08 -7.17 -8.98
C VAL A 84 -0.83 -8.06 -8.00
N GLU A 85 -0.07 -8.80 -7.20
CA GLU A 85 -0.63 -9.67 -6.16
C GLU A 85 -0.22 -9.14 -4.79
N ILE A 86 -1.16 -9.09 -3.85
CA ILE A 86 -0.84 -8.82 -2.45
C ILE A 86 -0.49 -10.16 -1.81
N ILE A 87 0.75 -10.33 -1.40
CA ILE A 87 1.22 -11.58 -0.79
C ILE A 87 1.39 -11.50 0.72
N GLU A 88 1.47 -10.29 1.27
CA GLU A 88 1.49 -10.08 2.71
C GLU A 88 0.72 -8.82 3.04
N GLU A 89 -0.02 -8.87 4.13
CA GLU A 89 -0.80 -7.74 4.62
C GLU A 89 -0.82 -7.78 6.14
N ASP A 90 -0.35 -6.70 6.78
CA ASP A 90 -0.31 -6.61 8.23
C ASP A 90 -0.74 -5.21 8.65
N THR A 91 -1.81 -5.13 9.43
CA THR A 91 -2.37 -3.86 9.89
C THR A 91 -2.22 -3.73 11.40
N GLU A 92 -1.78 -2.57 11.85
CA GLU A 92 -1.56 -2.26 13.25
C GLU A 92 -2.15 -0.90 13.57
N VAL A 93 -2.83 -0.79 14.71
CA VAL A 93 -3.26 0.50 15.26
C VAL A 93 -2.20 0.93 16.26
N ILE A 94 -1.53 2.05 15.98
CA ILE A 94 -0.39 2.49 16.76
C ILE A 94 -0.79 3.37 17.94
N ALA A 95 -1.83 4.16 17.77
CA ALA A 95 -2.24 5.09 18.83
C ALA A 95 -3.74 5.25 18.92
#